data_b5c928921995aeaaa3243730ba2c8f04
#
_entry.id   b5c928921995aeaaa3243730ba2c8f04
#
_cell.length_a   1.000
_cell.length_b   1.000
_cell.length_c   1.000
_cell.angle_alpha   90.00
_cell.angle_beta   90.00
_cell.angle_gamma   90.00
#
_symmetry.space_group_name_H-M   'P 1'
#
loop_
_entity.id
_entity.type
_entity.pdbx_description
1 polymer ?
#
loop_
_entity_poly.entity_id
_entity_poly.type
_entity_poly.pdbx_seq_one_letter_code
_entity_poly.pdbx_strand_id
1 'polypeptide(L)'
;LVRSDLVLNLDDILSGDKGKTLYEAFPKNLWEMVKCDKHIYSIPSALASDEGVVYAAFNRDYVSDDAISAWDGSIDGIYQILQGVKWDKSDTPRFEYLINGYRFDDMLGCEIRNGLCFDYDTMSVGNPLESQKFTGYLRVLDRMKKDGYMSDDLTNEITYLNNPGLNDAQILKNIKAGNFAAALCVGSVDENFKKDNITVKEVKTYLSSRINGSIGVAKKAKDASAVMDFLSLLYGDEKYGNILLYGEKDKDYKLKDGIAEACDGGSLDDDYLTKLSLNLFVNVYPTKNEKYVDNRKKEFFDFYDNATLSPFIGFEPDTKNMGRISTDLDDFMTGLHGATVDDTLDGAVQKLTADGMDSYLESVRSQWEEYKQ
;
A
#
# COMPACT_ATOMS: atom_id res chain seq x y z
N LEU A 1 1.02 -2.45 -20.74
CA LEU A 1 -0.01 -2.04 -21.73
C LEU A 1 0.38 -0.77 -22.44
N VAL A 2 0.89 0.27 -21.76
CA VAL A 2 1.33 1.54 -22.36
C VAL A 2 2.45 1.29 -23.38
N ARG A 3 3.54 0.65 -22.96
CA ARG A 3 4.69 0.35 -23.84
C ARG A 3 4.37 -0.56 -25.04
N SER A 4 3.26 -1.32 -24.94
CA SER A 4 2.77 -2.15 -26.04
C SER A 4 1.76 -1.42 -26.93
N ASP A 5 1.54 -0.14 -26.72
CA ASP A 5 0.63 0.73 -27.47
C ASP A 5 -0.81 0.19 -27.52
N LEU A 6 -1.28 -0.39 -26.41
CA LEU A 6 -2.59 -1.02 -26.31
C LEU A 6 -3.68 -0.11 -25.71
N VAL A 7 -3.28 0.96 -25.01
CA VAL A 7 -4.18 1.89 -24.34
C VAL A 7 -4.00 3.31 -24.86
N LEU A 8 -5.07 4.11 -24.75
CA LEU A 8 -5.08 5.53 -25.18
C LEU A 8 -4.40 6.41 -24.14
N ASN A 9 -3.69 7.44 -24.60
CA ASN A 9 -3.36 8.59 -23.79
C ASN A 9 -4.67 9.36 -23.50
N LEU A 10 -4.94 9.64 -22.23
CA LEU A 10 -6.18 10.26 -21.76
C LEU A 10 -6.04 11.76 -21.48
N ASP A 11 -4.85 12.36 -21.57
CA ASP A 11 -4.61 13.76 -21.19
C ASP A 11 -5.57 14.74 -21.87
N ASP A 12 -5.69 14.67 -23.20
CA ASP A 12 -6.56 15.55 -23.96
C ASP A 12 -8.05 15.33 -23.63
N ILE A 13 -8.44 14.08 -23.39
CA ILE A 13 -9.82 13.73 -23.07
C ILE A 13 -10.18 14.24 -21.66
N LEU A 14 -9.29 14.05 -20.69
CA LEU A 14 -9.52 14.47 -19.30
C LEU A 14 -9.47 15.99 -19.15
N SER A 15 -8.75 16.71 -20.00
CA SER A 15 -8.72 18.18 -20.00
C SER A 15 -9.94 18.82 -20.65
N GLY A 16 -10.72 18.06 -21.42
CA GLY A 16 -11.96 18.52 -22.05
C GLY A 16 -13.14 18.57 -21.06
N ASP A 17 -14.21 19.31 -21.45
CA ASP A 17 -15.39 19.53 -20.60
C ASP A 17 -16.01 18.23 -20.08
N LYS A 18 -16.04 17.17 -20.89
CA LYS A 18 -16.58 15.87 -20.52
C LYS A 18 -15.68 15.09 -19.55
N GLY A 19 -14.37 15.21 -19.73
CA GLY A 19 -13.38 14.53 -18.88
C GLY A 19 -13.23 15.18 -17.50
N LYS A 20 -13.56 16.47 -17.40
CA LYS A 20 -13.42 17.23 -16.15
C LYS A 20 -14.20 16.60 -14.98
N THR A 21 -15.45 16.17 -15.20
CA THR A 21 -16.27 15.50 -14.17
C THR A 21 -15.59 14.23 -13.66
N LEU A 22 -15.00 13.45 -14.55
CA LEU A 22 -14.25 12.24 -14.17
C LEU A 22 -12.96 12.59 -13.44
N TYR A 23 -12.23 13.60 -13.90
CA TYR A 23 -11.01 14.05 -13.26
C TYR A 23 -11.26 14.54 -11.82
N GLU A 24 -12.35 15.30 -11.62
CA GLU A 24 -12.75 15.83 -10.31
C GLU A 24 -13.35 14.76 -9.37
N ALA A 25 -13.70 13.58 -9.89
CA ALA A 25 -14.19 12.46 -9.08
C ALA A 25 -13.11 11.80 -8.22
N PHE A 26 -11.84 12.08 -8.48
CA PHE A 26 -10.69 11.50 -7.74
C PHE A 26 -9.76 12.58 -7.19
N PRO A 27 -9.06 12.29 -6.07
CA PRO A 27 -8.02 13.15 -5.55
C PRO A 27 -6.91 13.42 -6.57
N LYS A 28 -6.34 14.62 -6.54
CA LYS A 28 -5.32 15.03 -7.51
C LYS A 28 -4.07 14.11 -7.49
N ASN A 29 -3.59 13.77 -6.30
CA ASN A 29 -2.39 12.94 -6.16
C ASN A 29 -2.61 11.50 -6.66
N LEU A 30 -3.86 11.03 -6.66
CA LEU A 30 -4.18 9.72 -7.19
C LEU A 30 -3.99 9.65 -8.72
N TRP A 31 -4.23 10.76 -9.42
CA TRP A 31 -3.90 10.87 -10.84
C TRP A 31 -2.39 10.83 -11.11
N GLU A 32 -1.59 11.39 -10.19
CA GLU A 32 -0.12 11.29 -10.31
C GLU A 32 0.36 9.83 -10.20
N MET A 33 -0.30 9.01 -9.37
CA MET A 33 0.05 7.60 -9.20
C MET A 33 -0.18 6.73 -10.45
N VAL A 34 -1.10 7.13 -11.33
CA VAL A 34 -1.41 6.38 -12.58
C VAL A 34 -0.71 6.92 -13.81
N LYS A 35 0.11 7.96 -13.67
CA LYS A 35 0.93 8.44 -14.77
C LYS A 35 2.00 7.43 -15.16
N CYS A 36 2.25 7.36 -16.45
CA CYS A 36 3.39 6.67 -17.04
C CYS A 36 4.09 7.65 -17.96
N ASP A 37 5.38 7.90 -17.73
CA ASP A 37 6.18 8.85 -18.49
C ASP A 37 5.50 10.24 -18.63
N LYS A 38 5.01 10.76 -17.51
CA LYS A 38 4.32 12.07 -17.35
C LYS A 38 2.90 12.15 -17.93
N HIS A 39 2.36 11.07 -18.52
CA HIS A 39 1.05 11.04 -19.18
C HIS A 39 0.09 10.09 -18.48
N ILE A 40 -1.21 10.37 -18.56
CA ILE A 40 -2.28 9.56 -18.00
C ILE A 40 -2.78 8.57 -19.07
N TYR A 41 -2.72 7.27 -18.77
CA TYR A 41 -3.21 6.20 -19.64
C TYR A 41 -4.32 5.36 -19.00
N SER A 42 -4.62 5.62 -17.75
CA SER A 42 -5.68 4.89 -17.04
C SER A 42 -6.35 5.76 -15.99
N ILE A 43 -7.59 5.41 -15.67
CA ILE A 43 -8.36 5.99 -14.58
C ILE A 43 -7.97 5.24 -13.31
N PRO A 44 -7.64 5.95 -12.22
CA PRO A 44 -7.26 5.31 -10.98
C PRO A 44 -8.41 4.48 -10.42
N SER A 45 -8.06 3.35 -9.82
CA SER A 45 -8.93 2.53 -9.01
C SER A 45 -8.27 2.44 -7.64
N ALA A 46 -8.59 3.38 -6.76
CA ALA A 46 -8.06 3.38 -5.42
C ALA A 46 -8.95 2.55 -4.50
N LEU A 47 -8.34 1.75 -3.69
CA LEU A 47 -8.98 1.15 -2.54
C LEU A 47 -9.14 2.21 -1.43
N ALA A 48 -9.82 1.87 -0.36
CA ALA A 48 -10.07 2.80 0.74
C ALA A 48 -8.77 3.43 1.27
N SER A 49 -8.86 4.65 1.78
CA SER A 49 -7.74 5.47 2.26
C SER A 49 -6.83 4.81 3.30
N ASP A 50 -7.37 3.80 3.99
CA ASP A 50 -6.70 3.09 5.08
C ASP A 50 -5.79 1.94 4.64
N GLU A 51 -5.83 1.53 3.38
CA GLU A 51 -5.02 0.41 2.89
C GLU A 51 -3.54 0.74 2.69
N GLY A 52 -3.15 1.96 2.94
CA GLY A 52 -1.83 2.43 2.62
C GLY A 52 -1.00 3.00 3.76
N VAL A 53 -1.59 3.27 4.92
CA VAL A 53 -0.89 3.93 6.01
C VAL A 53 -0.22 2.91 6.93
N VAL A 54 1.06 3.15 7.24
CA VAL A 54 1.80 2.38 8.23
C VAL A 54 1.67 3.07 9.59
N TYR A 55 1.34 2.32 10.61
CA TYR A 55 1.20 2.80 11.98
C TYR A 55 2.10 2.04 12.94
N ALA A 56 2.71 2.76 13.88
CA ALA A 56 3.26 2.17 15.08
C ALA A 56 2.27 2.40 16.23
N ALA A 57 1.88 1.34 16.91
CA ALA A 57 1.06 1.38 18.11
C ALA A 57 1.92 1.02 19.32
N PHE A 58 1.83 1.82 20.39
CA PHE A 58 2.58 1.64 21.62
C PHE A 58 1.62 1.46 22.79
N ASN A 59 1.83 0.42 23.59
CA ASN A 59 1.06 0.18 24.80
C ASN A 59 1.71 0.91 25.99
N ARG A 60 1.04 1.92 26.53
CA ARG A 60 1.52 2.75 27.64
C ARG A 60 1.65 2.03 28.97
N ASP A 61 1.11 0.83 29.09
CA ASP A 61 1.38 0.00 30.26
C ASP A 61 2.83 -0.49 30.29
N TYR A 62 3.52 -0.49 29.15
CA TYR A 62 4.89 -0.97 28.98
C TYR A 62 5.87 0.11 28.47
N VAL A 63 5.39 1.06 27.67
CA VAL A 63 6.20 2.10 27.01
C VAL A 63 5.84 3.47 27.56
N SER A 64 6.82 4.24 28.02
CA SER A 64 6.58 5.58 28.54
C SER A 64 6.22 6.61 27.47
N ASP A 65 5.44 7.61 27.83
CA ASP A 65 5.07 8.71 26.92
C ASP A 65 6.30 9.47 26.39
N ASP A 66 7.37 9.56 27.19
CA ASP A 66 8.65 10.17 26.77
C ASP A 66 9.31 9.36 25.66
N ALA A 67 9.34 8.03 25.78
CA ALA A 67 9.91 7.14 24.76
C ALA A 67 9.08 7.20 23.46
N ILE A 68 7.75 7.20 23.57
CA ILE A 68 6.85 7.34 22.43
C ILE A 68 7.04 8.69 21.72
N SER A 69 7.19 9.76 22.50
CA SER A 69 7.39 11.11 21.97
C SER A 69 8.74 11.27 21.27
N ALA A 70 9.77 10.60 21.76
CA ALA A 70 11.13 10.62 21.22
C ALA A 70 11.33 9.69 20.02
N TRP A 71 10.36 8.82 19.71
CA TRP A 71 10.48 7.90 18.58
C TRP A 71 10.60 8.64 17.24
N ASP A 72 11.60 8.28 16.47
CA ASP A 72 12.02 8.92 15.22
C ASP A 72 11.31 8.40 13.94
N GLY A 73 10.38 7.47 14.10
CA GLY A 73 9.68 6.83 12.98
C GLY A 73 10.38 5.59 12.42
N SER A 74 11.55 5.22 12.94
CA SER A 74 12.34 4.09 12.44
C SER A 74 12.05 2.77 13.17
N ILE A 75 12.36 1.65 12.52
CA ILE A 75 12.31 0.31 13.14
C ILE A 75 13.41 0.17 14.22
N ASP A 76 14.58 0.80 14.05
CA ASP A 76 15.64 0.81 15.05
C ASP A 76 15.20 1.56 16.31
N GLY A 77 14.47 2.67 16.18
CA GLY A 77 13.83 3.36 17.29
C GLY A 77 12.85 2.49 18.06
N ILE A 78 12.04 1.67 17.38
CA ILE A 78 11.18 0.67 18.04
C ILE A 78 12.03 -0.33 18.80
N TYR A 79 13.09 -0.88 18.19
CA TYR A 79 13.99 -1.83 18.84
C TYR A 79 14.61 -1.23 20.13
N GLN A 80 15.08 0.01 20.09
CA GLN A 80 15.64 0.70 21.26
C GLN A 80 14.59 0.88 22.37
N ILE A 81 13.36 1.23 22.03
CA ILE A 81 12.24 1.31 22.98
C ILE A 81 12.04 -0.05 23.66
N LEU A 82 11.99 -1.12 22.87
CA LEU A 82 11.72 -2.48 23.36
C LEU A 82 12.83 -3.02 24.30
N GLN A 83 14.09 -2.57 24.14
CA GLN A 83 15.17 -2.90 25.06
C GLN A 83 14.91 -2.39 26.48
N GLY A 84 14.20 -1.26 26.63
CA GLY A 84 13.83 -0.68 27.92
C GLY A 84 12.56 -1.29 28.54
N VAL A 85 11.83 -2.11 27.81
CA VAL A 85 10.55 -2.67 28.27
C VAL A 85 10.75 -3.84 29.21
N LYS A 86 10.10 -3.78 30.39
CA LYS A 86 9.96 -4.94 31.29
C LYS A 86 8.77 -5.78 30.79
N TRP A 87 9.08 -6.93 30.20
CA TRP A 87 8.09 -7.82 29.64
C TRP A 87 7.87 -9.04 30.54
N ASP A 88 6.64 -9.21 31.01
CA ASP A 88 6.25 -10.24 31.96
C ASP A 88 5.40 -11.36 31.36
N LYS A 89 5.20 -11.35 30.04
CA LYS A 89 4.40 -12.34 29.30
C LYS A 89 5.32 -13.29 28.54
N SER A 90 5.54 -14.49 29.05
CA SER A 90 6.49 -15.46 28.44
C SER A 90 6.01 -16.04 27.11
N ASP A 91 4.70 -16.08 26.88
CA ASP A 91 4.11 -16.81 25.74
C ASP A 91 3.61 -15.88 24.64
N THR A 92 3.94 -14.59 24.73
CA THR A 92 3.52 -13.58 23.76
C THR A 92 4.73 -12.72 23.41
N PRO A 93 5.00 -12.47 22.13
CA PRO A 93 6.07 -11.55 21.76
C PRO A 93 5.75 -10.12 22.27
N ARG A 94 6.79 -9.34 22.56
CA ARG A 94 6.61 -7.94 22.96
C ARG A 94 6.40 -7.00 21.78
N PHE A 95 6.71 -7.46 20.58
CA PHE A 95 6.53 -6.74 19.34
C PHE A 95 5.69 -7.55 18.36
N GLU A 96 4.62 -6.94 17.87
CA GLU A 96 3.77 -7.49 16.83
C GLU A 96 4.03 -6.75 15.51
N TYR A 97 4.20 -7.52 14.44
CA TYR A 97 4.55 -6.98 13.12
C TYR A 97 3.50 -7.44 12.11
N LEU A 98 2.70 -6.51 11.61
CA LEU A 98 1.63 -6.75 10.63
C LEU A 98 1.81 -5.78 9.46
N ILE A 99 2.87 -5.98 8.69
CA ILE A 99 3.13 -5.23 7.46
C ILE A 99 3.15 -6.19 6.28
N ASN A 100 2.23 -6.00 5.35
CA ASN A 100 2.10 -6.82 4.14
C ASN A 100 2.99 -6.29 3.02
N GLY A 101 3.65 -7.20 2.31
CA GLY A 101 4.45 -6.86 1.15
C GLY A 101 5.57 -5.86 1.47
N TYR A 102 5.89 -5.00 0.50
CA TYR A 102 6.94 -3.98 0.64
C TYR A 102 6.45 -2.67 1.29
N ARG A 103 5.39 -2.72 2.13
CA ARG A 103 4.88 -1.52 2.81
C ARG A 103 5.85 -0.91 3.83
N PHE A 104 6.85 -1.66 4.25
CA PHE A 104 7.96 -1.14 5.05
C PHE A 104 8.80 -0.08 4.31
N ASP A 105 8.64 0.08 3.01
CA ASP A 105 9.29 1.11 2.19
C ASP A 105 9.11 2.52 2.77
N ASP A 106 7.92 2.80 3.31
CA ASP A 106 7.62 4.09 3.93
C ASP A 106 8.56 4.40 5.11
N MET A 107 8.94 3.38 5.88
CA MET A 107 9.88 3.52 7.00
C MET A 107 11.32 3.68 6.53
N LEU A 108 11.65 3.22 5.33
CA LEU A 108 13.00 3.29 4.77
C LEU A 108 13.28 4.63 4.06
N GLY A 109 12.23 5.35 3.64
CA GLY A 109 12.39 6.47 2.72
C GLY A 109 12.97 6.03 1.37
N CYS A 110 12.58 4.85 0.91
CA CYS A 110 12.88 4.31 -0.41
C CYS A 110 11.78 3.38 -0.86
N GLU A 111 11.72 3.06 -2.14
CA GLU A 111 10.79 2.09 -2.73
C GLU A 111 11.55 0.90 -3.28
N ILE A 112 11.13 -0.32 -2.92
CA ILE A 112 11.64 -1.55 -3.54
C ILE A 112 10.66 -1.98 -4.62
N ARG A 113 11.08 -1.85 -5.88
CA ARG A 113 10.22 -2.12 -7.03
C ARG A 113 11.03 -2.73 -8.19
N ASN A 114 10.48 -3.75 -8.82
CA ASN A 114 11.10 -4.43 -9.97
C ASN A 114 12.54 -4.90 -9.67
N GLY A 115 12.80 -5.36 -8.44
CA GLY A 115 14.12 -5.81 -8.01
C GLY A 115 15.14 -4.69 -7.75
N LEU A 116 14.73 -3.42 -7.73
CA LEU A 116 15.57 -2.25 -7.54
C LEU A 116 15.13 -1.43 -6.31
N CYS A 117 16.06 -0.70 -5.73
CA CYS A 117 15.83 0.28 -4.66
C CYS A 117 15.87 1.70 -5.22
N PHE A 118 14.76 2.43 -5.07
CA PHE A 118 14.60 3.83 -5.44
C PHE A 118 14.70 4.69 -4.19
N ASP A 119 15.87 5.25 -3.93
CA ASP A 119 16.17 6.03 -2.72
C ASP A 119 15.62 7.45 -2.84
N TYR A 120 14.73 7.84 -1.94
CA TYR A 120 14.02 9.13 -1.97
C TYR A 120 14.93 10.31 -1.59
N ASP A 121 15.91 10.09 -0.71
CA ASP A 121 16.78 11.15 -0.25
C ASP A 121 17.85 11.52 -1.29
N THR A 122 18.39 10.51 -1.96
CA THR A 122 19.44 10.69 -2.96
C THR A 122 18.90 10.78 -4.38
N MET A 123 17.62 10.49 -4.59
CA MET A 123 16.96 10.36 -5.89
C MET A 123 17.75 9.45 -6.84
N SER A 124 18.29 8.36 -6.30
CA SER A 124 19.09 7.38 -7.02
C SER A 124 18.42 6.02 -7.08
N VAL A 125 18.83 5.22 -8.09
CA VAL A 125 18.39 3.84 -8.26
C VAL A 125 19.56 2.93 -7.98
N GLY A 126 19.35 1.91 -7.11
CA GLY A 126 20.38 1.01 -6.63
C GLY A 126 19.94 -0.45 -6.52
N ASN A 127 20.93 -1.31 -6.20
CA ASN A 127 20.69 -2.69 -5.79
C ASN A 127 20.14 -2.69 -4.36
N PRO A 128 18.96 -3.29 -4.09
CA PRO A 128 18.40 -3.33 -2.74
C PRO A 128 19.34 -3.98 -1.73
N LEU A 129 20.04 -5.05 -2.12
CA LEU A 129 20.94 -5.79 -1.23
C LEU A 129 22.23 -5.01 -0.86
N GLU A 130 22.56 -3.96 -1.60
CA GLU A 130 23.64 -3.02 -1.29
C GLU A 130 23.13 -1.76 -0.55
N SER A 131 21.82 -1.59 -0.47
CA SER A 131 21.19 -0.47 0.24
C SER A 131 21.31 -0.65 1.75
N GLN A 132 22.00 0.28 2.42
CA GLN A 132 22.08 0.31 3.88
C GLN A 132 20.71 0.51 4.54
N LYS A 133 19.79 1.22 3.90
CA LYS A 133 18.42 1.39 4.37
C LYS A 133 17.72 0.04 4.43
N PHE A 134 17.71 -0.69 3.31
CA PHE A 134 17.02 -1.97 3.20
C PHE A 134 17.66 -3.07 4.04
N THR A 135 18.96 -3.33 3.87
CA THR A 135 19.66 -4.37 4.63
C THR A 135 19.76 -4.04 6.13
N GLY A 136 19.89 -2.76 6.48
CA GLY A 136 19.86 -2.30 7.86
C GLY A 136 18.52 -2.57 8.55
N TYR A 137 17.40 -2.30 7.86
CA TYR A 137 16.07 -2.63 8.35
C TYR A 137 15.94 -4.13 8.66
N LEU A 138 16.31 -4.97 7.72
CA LEU A 138 16.24 -6.43 7.88
C LEU A 138 17.13 -6.92 9.05
N ARG A 139 18.33 -6.34 9.23
CA ARG A 139 19.20 -6.66 10.37
C ARG A 139 18.60 -6.26 11.72
N VAL A 140 17.79 -5.21 11.78
CA VAL A 140 17.07 -4.87 13.00
C VAL A 140 16.03 -5.93 13.32
N LEU A 141 15.28 -6.40 12.32
CA LEU A 141 14.32 -7.50 12.51
C LEU A 141 15.01 -8.78 12.97
N ASP A 142 16.19 -9.13 12.41
CA ASP A 142 16.98 -10.28 12.87
C ASP A 142 17.39 -10.13 14.35
N ARG A 143 17.81 -8.93 14.77
CA ARG A 143 18.10 -8.67 16.19
C ARG A 143 16.87 -8.83 17.08
N MET A 144 15.71 -8.31 16.65
CA MET A 144 14.46 -8.45 17.40
C MET A 144 14.05 -9.92 17.58
N LYS A 145 14.22 -10.75 16.55
CA LYS A 145 14.02 -12.21 16.64
C LYS A 145 14.99 -12.86 17.63
N LYS A 146 16.28 -12.61 17.44
CA LYS A 146 17.35 -13.16 18.28
C LYS A 146 17.15 -12.82 19.76
N ASP A 147 16.67 -11.63 20.05
CA ASP A 147 16.41 -11.16 21.42
C ASP A 147 15.03 -11.61 21.95
N GLY A 148 14.26 -12.39 21.17
CA GLY A 148 12.95 -12.89 21.55
C GLY A 148 11.87 -11.79 21.64
N TYR A 149 12.05 -10.67 20.92
CA TYR A 149 11.06 -9.58 20.89
C TYR A 149 9.96 -9.86 19.90
N MET A 150 10.25 -10.58 18.83
CA MET A 150 9.34 -11.03 17.80
C MET A 150 9.20 -12.56 17.84
N SER A 151 8.09 -13.09 17.33
CA SER A 151 7.95 -14.52 17.08
C SER A 151 8.84 -14.96 15.92
N ASP A 152 9.43 -16.15 16.01
CA ASP A 152 10.20 -16.76 14.92
C ASP A 152 9.31 -17.05 13.69
N ASP A 153 8.02 -17.29 13.92
CA ASP A 153 7.04 -17.53 12.84
C ASP A 153 6.76 -16.27 12.00
N LEU A 154 7.11 -15.07 12.48
CA LEU A 154 6.93 -13.81 11.75
C LEU A 154 7.83 -13.65 10.51
N THR A 155 8.86 -14.48 10.37
CA THR A 155 9.60 -14.57 9.11
C THR A 155 8.76 -15.06 7.94
N ASN A 156 7.71 -15.83 8.23
CA ASN A 156 6.72 -16.19 7.22
C ASN A 156 5.99 -14.96 6.67
N GLU A 157 5.93 -13.86 7.39
CA GLU A 157 5.14 -12.69 7.06
C GLU A 157 5.89 -11.64 6.26
N ILE A 158 7.21 -11.51 6.42
CA ILE A 158 8.04 -10.72 5.50
C ILE A 158 8.01 -11.33 4.09
N THR A 159 7.83 -12.65 4.00
CA THR A 159 7.69 -13.38 2.74
C THR A 159 6.27 -13.43 2.18
N TYR A 160 5.26 -12.97 2.93
CA TYR A 160 3.86 -12.94 2.46
C TYR A 160 3.58 -11.77 1.51
N LEU A 161 4.35 -11.67 0.46
CA LEU A 161 4.04 -10.80 -0.66
C LEU A 161 2.73 -11.18 -1.38
N ASN A 162 2.19 -12.39 -1.14
CA ASN A 162 1.07 -12.90 -1.92
C ASN A 162 0.00 -13.71 -1.17
N ASN A 163 0.06 -13.85 0.17
CA ASN A 163 -0.99 -14.60 0.86
C ASN A 163 -1.12 -14.19 2.33
N PRO A 164 -2.18 -13.47 2.74
CA PRO A 164 -2.50 -13.25 4.15
C PRO A 164 -2.91 -14.60 4.77
N GLY A 165 -1.97 -15.28 5.38
CA GLY A 165 -2.19 -16.60 5.96
C GLY A 165 -2.46 -16.56 7.45
N LEU A 166 -2.84 -17.66 7.99
CA LEU A 166 -3.27 -18.04 9.33
C LEU A 166 -2.71 -17.30 10.56
N ASN A 167 -1.56 -16.63 10.46
CA ASN A 167 -0.92 -15.91 11.57
C ASN A 167 -1.51 -14.51 11.81
N ASP A 168 -2.04 -13.84 10.78
CA ASP A 168 -2.70 -12.53 10.91
C ASP A 168 -3.80 -12.54 11.97
N ALA A 169 -4.56 -13.62 12.08
CA ALA A 169 -5.63 -13.77 13.07
C ALA A 169 -5.08 -13.80 14.51
N GLN A 170 -3.90 -14.40 14.75
CA GLN A 170 -3.30 -14.43 16.08
C GLN A 170 -2.68 -13.08 16.43
N ILE A 171 -2.00 -12.43 15.50
CA ILE A 171 -1.43 -11.09 15.66
C ILE A 171 -2.55 -10.09 15.95
N LEU A 172 -3.61 -10.08 15.14
CA LEU A 172 -4.79 -9.24 15.36
C LEU A 172 -5.44 -9.52 16.72
N LYS A 173 -5.50 -10.78 17.14
CA LYS A 173 -6.00 -11.14 18.46
C LYS A 173 -5.12 -10.57 19.57
N ASN A 174 -3.80 -10.63 19.44
CA ASN A 174 -2.87 -10.08 20.41
C ASN A 174 -2.99 -8.54 20.47
N ILE A 175 -3.07 -7.90 19.31
CA ILE A 175 -3.28 -6.45 19.19
C ILE A 175 -4.59 -6.04 19.85
N LYS A 176 -5.71 -6.70 19.53
CA LYS A 176 -7.03 -6.45 20.14
C LYS A 176 -7.04 -6.65 21.64
N ALA A 177 -6.28 -7.62 22.13
CA ALA A 177 -6.14 -7.87 23.56
C ALA A 177 -5.21 -6.87 24.29
N GLY A 178 -4.41 -6.10 23.54
CA GLY A 178 -3.34 -5.26 24.11
C GLY A 178 -2.14 -6.07 24.60
N ASN A 179 -1.92 -7.24 24.04
CA ASN A 179 -0.84 -8.16 24.42
C ASN A 179 0.43 -7.88 23.62
N PHE A 180 0.89 -6.63 23.61
CA PHE A 180 2.11 -6.17 22.95
C PHE A 180 2.67 -4.95 23.71
N ALA A 181 3.94 -4.65 23.55
CA ALA A 181 4.53 -3.39 23.98
C ALA A 181 4.56 -2.39 22.81
N ALA A 182 4.94 -2.86 21.62
CA ALA A 182 4.81 -2.10 20.37
C ALA A 182 4.26 -3.01 19.28
N ALA A 183 3.57 -2.41 18.32
CA ALA A 183 3.09 -3.10 17.11
C ALA A 183 3.32 -2.19 15.90
N LEU A 184 3.63 -2.80 14.74
CA LEU A 184 3.76 -2.11 13.48
C LEU A 184 2.74 -2.71 12.51
N CYS A 185 1.83 -1.90 11.97
CA CYS A 185 0.68 -2.35 11.20
C CYS A 185 0.44 -1.50 9.97
N VAL A 186 -0.17 -2.09 8.96
CA VAL A 186 -0.72 -1.40 7.78
C VAL A 186 -2.25 -1.41 7.86
N GLY A 187 -2.87 -0.32 7.44
CA GLY A 187 -4.33 -0.21 7.35
C GLY A 187 -4.93 0.84 8.25
N SER A 188 -6.20 0.72 8.56
CA SER A 188 -6.91 1.70 9.39
C SER A 188 -6.57 1.61 10.87
N VAL A 189 -6.44 2.77 11.52
CA VAL A 189 -6.47 2.90 12.99
C VAL A 189 -7.91 2.70 13.45
N ASP A 190 -8.41 1.49 13.24
CA ASP A 190 -9.77 1.16 13.60
C ASP A 190 -9.93 0.92 15.12
N GLU A 191 -11.07 0.37 15.52
CA GLU A 191 -11.40 0.05 16.90
C GLU A 191 -10.36 -0.83 17.61
N ASN A 192 -9.43 -1.47 16.89
CA ASN A 192 -8.41 -2.33 17.46
C ASN A 192 -7.41 -1.53 18.30
N PHE A 193 -7.14 -0.28 17.90
CA PHE A 193 -6.19 0.61 18.59
C PHE A 193 -6.85 1.70 19.43
N LYS A 194 -8.18 1.81 19.43
CA LYS A 194 -8.93 2.80 20.21
C LYS A 194 -9.09 2.37 21.68
N LYS A 195 -7.98 2.06 22.35
CA LYS A 195 -7.93 1.82 23.79
C LYS A 195 -7.20 2.97 24.46
N ASP A 196 -7.64 3.33 25.68
CA ASP A 196 -7.08 4.46 26.43
C ASP A 196 -5.58 4.33 26.72
N ASN A 197 -5.05 3.11 26.76
CA ASN A 197 -3.64 2.81 27.01
C ASN A 197 -2.82 2.57 25.74
N ILE A 198 -3.39 2.71 24.55
CA ILE A 198 -2.67 2.57 23.28
C ILE A 198 -2.47 3.96 22.65
N THR A 199 -1.23 4.30 22.34
CA THR A 199 -0.87 5.47 21.54
C THR A 199 -0.47 5.02 20.15
N VAL A 200 -1.11 5.57 19.13
CA VAL A 200 -0.82 5.29 17.72
C VAL A 200 -0.05 6.46 17.11
N LYS A 201 1.01 6.16 16.38
CA LYS A 201 1.80 7.09 15.61
C LYS A 201 1.78 6.65 14.14
N GLU A 202 1.37 7.55 13.28
CA GLU A 202 1.46 7.34 11.83
C GLU A 202 2.91 7.45 11.37
N VAL A 203 3.34 6.51 10.53
CA VAL A 203 4.61 6.61 9.80
C VAL A 203 4.37 7.45 8.54
N LYS A 204 5.32 8.31 8.19
CA LYS A 204 5.20 9.13 6.98
C LYS A 204 5.01 8.25 5.75
N THR A 205 3.83 8.38 5.14
CA THR A 205 3.47 7.61 3.95
C THR A 205 3.86 8.34 2.67
N TYR A 206 4.48 7.60 1.75
CA TYR A 206 4.76 8.06 0.40
C TYR A 206 3.83 7.38 -0.60
N LEU A 207 3.13 8.17 -1.42
CA LEU A 207 2.40 7.65 -2.56
C LEU A 207 3.36 7.37 -3.70
N SER A 208 3.45 6.13 -4.11
CA SER A 208 4.25 5.68 -5.26
C SER A 208 3.34 5.34 -6.44
N SER A 209 3.93 4.97 -7.58
CA SER A 209 3.16 4.49 -8.75
C SER A 209 2.51 3.11 -8.53
N ARG A 210 2.59 2.55 -7.32
CA ARG A 210 1.88 1.31 -6.96
C ARG A 210 0.42 1.60 -6.74
N ILE A 211 -0.41 1.09 -7.62
CA ILE A 211 -1.86 1.16 -7.52
C ILE A 211 -2.46 -0.23 -7.75
N ASN A 212 -3.40 -0.63 -6.91
CA ASN A 212 -3.99 -1.98 -6.94
C ASN A 212 -4.97 -2.20 -8.11
N GLY A 213 -4.97 -1.32 -9.07
CA GLY A 213 -5.74 -1.44 -10.28
C GLY A 213 -6.00 -0.10 -10.93
N SER A 214 -6.23 -0.13 -12.21
CA SER A 214 -6.62 1.03 -12.99
C SER A 214 -7.37 0.60 -14.24
N ILE A 215 -8.18 1.50 -14.80
CA ILE A 215 -8.99 1.22 -15.98
C ILE A 215 -8.40 1.99 -17.15
N GLY A 216 -7.78 1.28 -18.09
CA GLY A 216 -7.32 1.84 -19.35
C GLY A 216 -8.39 1.71 -20.46
N VAL A 217 -8.45 2.70 -21.33
CA VAL A 217 -9.28 2.64 -22.54
C VAL A 217 -8.45 2.04 -23.68
N ALA A 218 -8.94 0.94 -24.24
CA ALA A 218 -8.22 0.28 -25.33
C ALA A 218 -8.07 1.20 -26.55
N LYS A 219 -6.89 1.27 -27.13
CA LYS A 219 -6.61 2.09 -28.34
C LYS A 219 -7.48 1.70 -29.53
N LYS A 220 -7.92 0.42 -29.59
CA LYS A 220 -8.82 -0.11 -30.61
C LYS A 220 -10.31 0.01 -30.27
N ALA A 221 -10.68 0.74 -29.21
CA ALA A 221 -12.09 0.99 -28.90
C ALA A 221 -12.76 1.68 -30.07
N LYS A 222 -13.93 1.19 -30.48
CA LYS A 222 -14.67 1.76 -31.64
C LYS A 222 -15.12 3.19 -31.37
N ASP A 223 -15.43 3.49 -30.11
CA ASP A 223 -15.86 4.80 -29.66
C ASP A 223 -15.31 5.06 -28.25
N ALA A 224 -14.12 5.60 -28.22
CA ALA A 224 -13.45 5.95 -26.96
C ALA A 224 -14.20 7.07 -26.21
N SER A 225 -14.87 7.98 -26.93
CA SER A 225 -15.67 9.04 -26.29
C SER A 225 -16.84 8.47 -25.51
N ALA A 226 -17.57 7.51 -26.09
CA ALA A 226 -18.68 6.84 -25.39
C ALA A 226 -18.21 6.06 -24.16
N VAL A 227 -17.01 5.44 -24.21
CA VAL A 227 -16.41 4.80 -23.04
C VAL A 227 -16.13 5.82 -21.95
N MET A 228 -15.53 6.97 -22.29
CA MET A 228 -15.24 8.02 -21.34
C MET A 228 -16.49 8.69 -20.78
N ASP A 229 -17.53 8.90 -21.61
CA ASP A 229 -18.83 9.41 -21.16
C ASP A 229 -19.46 8.45 -20.14
N PHE A 230 -19.41 7.13 -20.41
CA PHE A 230 -19.89 6.12 -19.46
C PHE A 230 -19.13 6.14 -18.13
N LEU A 231 -17.80 6.20 -18.17
CA LEU A 231 -16.97 6.25 -16.96
C LEU A 231 -17.20 7.56 -16.20
N SER A 232 -17.37 8.68 -16.89
CA SER A 232 -17.70 9.98 -16.27
C SER A 232 -19.03 9.94 -15.53
N LEU A 233 -20.04 9.28 -16.09
CA LEU A 233 -21.33 9.07 -15.42
C LEU A 233 -21.17 8.15 -14.19
N LEU A 234 -20.44 7.06 -14.36
CA LEU A 234 -20.28 6.04 -13.33
C LEU A 234 -19.56 6.58 -12.08
N TYR A 235 -18.51 7.38 -12.27
CA TYR A 235 -17.71 7.94 -11.18
C TYR A 235 -18.19 9.31 -10.71
N GLY A 236 -18.81 10.10 -11.58
CA GLY A 236 -19.23 11.46 -11.27
C GLY A 236 -20.64 11.58 -10.72
N ASP A 237 -21.52 10.61 -10.97
CA ASP A 237 -22.93 10.64 -10.54
C ASP A 237 -23.26 9.41 -9.68
N GLU A 238 -23.56 9.65 -8.40
CA GLU A 238 -23.88 8.59 -7.42
C GLU A 238 -25.04 7.67 -7.88
N LYS A 239 -25.97 8.19 -8.68
CA LYS A 239 -27.10 7.41 -9.20
C LYS A 239 -26.64 6.19 -9.98
N TYR A 240 -25.65 6.36 -10.88
CA TYR A 240 -25.21 5.25 -11.74
C TYR A 240 -24.35 4.24 -10.98
N GLY A 241 -23.52 4.70 -10.04
CA GLY A 241 -22.80 3.83 -9.14
C GLY A 241 -23.73 2.95 -8.30
N ASN A 242 -24.75 3.57 -7.70
CA ASN A 242 -25.73 2.84 -6.89
C ASN A 242 -26.59 1.87 -7.71
N ILE A 243 -26.98 2.23 -8.95
CA ILE A 243 -27.70 1.31 -9.84
C ILE A 243 -26.82 0.08 -10.16
N LEU A 244 -25.55 0.32 -10.44
CA LEU A 244 -24.63 -0.78 -10.76
C LEU A 244 -24.45 -1.75 -9.60
N LEU A 245 -24.39 -1.23 -8.37
CA LEU A 245 -24.14 -2.04 -7.17
C LEU A 245 -25.38 -2.65 -6.57
N TYR A 246 -26.41 -1.83 -6.41
CA TYR A 246 -27.55 -2.17 -5.57
C TYR A 246 -28.86 -2.35 -6.37
N GLY A 247 -28.83 -2.03 -7.68
CA GLY A 247 -30.01 -2.07 -8.51
C GLY A 247 -30.84 -0.78 -8.43
N GLU A 248 -32.15 -0.91 -8.52
CA GLU A 248 -33.09 0.20 -8.62
C GLU A 248 -33.60 0.61 -7.23
N LYS A 249 -33.48 1.91 -6.92
CA LYS A 249 -33.95 2.45 -5.64
C LYS A 249 -35.44 2.23 -5.48
N ASP A 250 -35.90 1.93 -4.28
CA ASP A 250 -37.26 1.62 -3.83
C ASP A 250 -37.82 0.31 -4.41
N LYS A 251 -37.02 -0.43 -5.18
CA LYS A 251 -37.33 -1.76 -5.69
C LYS A 251 -36.37 -2.81 -5.15
N ASP A 252 -35.09 -2.61 -5.39
CA ASP A 252 -34.02 -3.55 -4.97
C ASP A 252 -33.40 -3.10 -3.65
N TYR A 253 -33.22 -1.78 -3.46
CA TYR A 253 -32.75 -1.19 -2.20
C TYR A 253 -33.54 0.06 -1.82
N LYS A 254 -33.48 0.43 -0.55
CA LYS A 254 -34.03 1.68 0.01
C LYS A 254 -32.98 2.39 0.85
N LEU A 255 -33.15 3.70 1.01
CA LEU A 255 -32.31 4.48 1.92
C LEU A 255 -33.02 4.65 3.26
N LYS A 256 -32.28 4.36 4.33
CA LYS A 256 -32.65 4.63 5.70
C LYS A 256 -31.49 5.35 6.40
N ASP A 257 -31.72 6.59 6.79
CA ASP A 257 -30.71 7.45 7.43
C ASP A 257 -29.41 7.56 6.61
N GLY A 258 -29.52 7.62 5.28
CA GLY A 258 -28.37 7.68 4.36
C GLY A 258 -27.68 6.35 4.07
N ILE A 259 -28.15 5.25 4.66
CA ILE A 259 -27.60 3.91 4.50
C ILE A 259 -28.48 3.11 3.53
N ALA A 260 -27.85 2.39 2.59
CA ALA A 260 -28.54 1.48 1.69
C ALA A 260 -28.89 0.16 2.41
N GLU A 261 -30.16 -0.23 2.33
CA GLU A 261 -30.67 -1.50 2.85
C GLU A 261 -31.42 -2.25 1.75
N ALA A 262 -31.21 -3.57 1.62
CA ALA A 262 -31.95 -4.40 0.68
C ALA A 262 -33.48 -4.36 0.99
N CYS A 263 -34.31 -4.25 -0.04
CA CYS A 263 -35.76 -4.20 0.13
C CYS A 263 -36.35 -5.53 0.59
N ASP A 264 -35.72 -6.65 0.25
CA ASP A 264 -36.12 -8.02 0.63
C ASP A 264 -35.61 -8.44 2.02
N GLY A 265 -34.86 -7.55 2.70
CA GLY A 265 -34.24 -7.85 4.00
C GLY A 265 -32.97 -8.70 3.92
N GLY A 266 -32.47 -8.96 2.71
CA GLY A 266 -31.18 -9.61 2.47
C GLY A 266 -29.99 -8.70 2.76
N SER A 267 -28.82 -9.12 2.35
CA SER A 267 -27.59 -8.30 2.37
C SER A 267 -27.37 -7.66 1.00
N LEU A 268 -26.99 -6.40 0.98
CA LEU A 268 -26.43 -5.79 -0.21
C LEU A 268 -24.96 -6.24 -0.30
N ASP A 269 -24.62 -6.92 -1.40
CA ASP A 269 -23.30 -7.46 -1.64
C ASP A 269 -22.42 -6.39 -2.29
N ASP A 270 -21.44 -5.87 -1.57
CA ASP A 270 -20.43 -4.92 -2.04
C ASP A 270 -19.19 -5.59 -2.66
N ASP A 271 -19.11 -6.94 -2.62
CA ASP A 271 -18.01 -7.73 -3.19
C ASP A 271 -17.85 -7.53 -4.72
N TYR A 272 -18.88 -7.00 -5.38
CA TYR A 272 -18.84 -6.69 -6.81
C TYR A 272 -17.85 -5.58 -7.17
N LEU A 273 -17.60 -4.63 -6.26
CA LEU A 273 -16.63 -3.53 -6.45
C LEU A 273 -15.22 -4.05 -6.59
N THR A 274 -14.83 -4.97 -5.73
CA THR A 274 -13.53 -5.62 -5.76
C THR A 274 -13.31 -6.39 -7.05
N LYS A 275 -14.36 -7.05 -7.54
CA LYS A 275 -14.32 -7.85 -8.78
C LYS A 275 -14.20 -7.01 -10.04
N LEU A 276 -14.75 -5.82 -10.06
CA LEU A 276 -14.69 -4.93 -11.22
C LEU A 276 -13.51 -3.97 -11.22
N SER A 277 -12.68 -3.98 -10.17
CA SER A 277 -11.62 -2.98 -9.97
C SER A 277 -12.13 -1.54 -10.08
N LEU A 278 -13.44 -1.35 -9.88
CA LEU A 278 -14.12 -0.06 -9.93
C LEU A 278 -14.25 0.47 -8.51
N ASN A 279 -13.43 1.43 -8.15
CA ASN A 279 -13.62 2.10 -6.87
C ASN A 279 -14.77 3.11 -6.95
N LEU A 280 -15.99 2.62 -6.92
CA LEU A 280 -17.20 3.43 -6.80
C LEU A 280 -17.49 3.84 -5.34
N PHE A 281 -16.66 3.37 -4.42
CA PHE A 281 -16.81 3.50 -2.99
C PHE A 281 -17.13 4.94 -2.51
N VAL A 282 -16.49 5.95 -3.10
CA VAL A 282 -16.72 7.35 -2.73
C VAL A 282 -18.01 7.96 -3.32
N ASN A 283 -18.62 7.30 -4.30
CA ASN A 283 -19.80 7.78 -5.02
C ASN A 283 -21.04 6.88 -4.89
N VAL A 284 -21.06 6.00 -3.88
CA VAL A 284 -22.20 5.12 -3.59
C VAL A 284 -22.67 5.29 -2.14
N TYR A 285 -23.94 4.95 -1.88
CA TYR A 285 -24.44 4.94 -0.51
C TYR A 285 -23.76 3.84 0.29
N PRO A 286 -23.39 4.11 1.54
CA PRO A 286 -22.82 3.09 2.42
C PRO A 286 -23.88 2.04 2.80
N THR A 287 -23.43 0.85 3.13
CA THR A 287 -24.25 -0.22 3.71
C THR A 287 -24.08 -0.31 5.24
N LYS A 288 -24.93 -1.06 5.93
CA LYS A 288 -24.81 -1.27 7.38
C LYS A 288 -23.50 -1.90 7.83
N ASN A 289 -22.83 -2.60 6.93
CA ASN A 289 -21.57 -3.28 7.23
C ASN A 289 -20.35 -2.34 7.12
N GLU A 290 -20.54 -1.15 6.59
CA GLU A 290 -19.46 -0.17 6.45
C GLU A 290 -19.34 0.69 7.71
N LYS A 291 -18.18 0.62 8.34
CA LYS A 291 -17.89 1.31 9.61
C LYS A 291 -17.71 2.84 9.49
N TYR A 292 -17.59 3.39 8.26
CA TYR A 292 -17.13 4.76 8.00
C TYR A 292 -18.14 5.54 7.15
N VAL A 293 -19.36 5.68 7.66
CA VAL A 293 -20.48 6.20 6.88
C VAL A 293 -20.42 7.69 6.62
N ASP A 294 -20.02 8.51 7.60
CA ASP A 294 -20.32 9.94 7.55
C ASP A 294 -19.27 10.84 6.86
N ASN A 295 -18.01 10.41 6.73
CA ASN A 295 -16.92 11.23 6.20
C ASN A 295 -16.06 10.54 5.13
N ARG A 296 -16.46 9.38 4.67
CA ARG A 296 -15.67 8.51 3.80
C ARG A 296 -15.06 9.23 2.58
N LYS A 297 -15.87 9.99 1.85
CA LYS A 297 -15.38 10.75 0.68
C LYS A 297 -14.35 11.80 1.07
N LYS A 298 -14.63 12.52 2.17
CA LYS A 298 -13.71 13.54 2.67
C LYS A 298 -12.39 12.91 3.14
N GLU A 299 -12.45 11.83 3.89
CA GLU A 299 -11.27 11.11 4.37
C GLU A 299 -10.43 10.56 3.22
N PHE A 300 -11.07 10.02 2.18
CA PHE A 300 -10.41 9.57 0.97
C PHE A 300 -9.66 10.71 0.25
N PHE A 301 -10.32 11.85 0.05
CA PHE A 301 -9.69 13.00 -0.58
C PHE A 301 -8.58 13.57 0.30
N ASP A 302 -8.83 13.75 1.61
CA ASP A 302 -7.86 14.28 2.56
C ASP A 302 -6.60 13.41 2.61
N PHE A 303 -6.74 12.08 2.60
CA PHE A 303 -5.61 11.16 2.60
C PHE A 303 -4.73 11.36 1.36
N TYR A 304 -5.31 11.21 0.16
CA TYR A 304 -4.52 11.29 -1.06
C TYR A 304 -3.97 12.68 -1.34
N ASP A 305 -4.75 13.75 -1.11
CA ASP A 305 -4.32 15.11 -1.41
C ASP A 305 -3.27 15.65 -0.43
N ASN A 306 -3.22 15.11 0.80
CA ASN A 306 -2.22 15.51 1.80
C ASN A 306 -1.00 14.57 1.88
N ALA A 307 -1.05 13.41 1.27
CA ALA A 307 0.08 12.47 1.28
C ALA A 307 1.28 13.00 0.47
N THR A 308 2.47 12.60 0.87
CA THR A 308 3.70 12.94 0.15
C THR A 308 3.84 12.05 -1.09
N LEU A 309 4.06 12.67 -2.25
CA LEU A 309 4.38 11.91 -3.47
C LEU A 309 5.83 11.40 -3.42
N SER A 310 6.03 10.16 -3.87
CA SER A 310 7.37 9.64 -4.12
C SER A 310 8.09 10.51 -5.15
N PRO A 311 9.39 10.81 -4.99
CA PRO A 311 10.18 11.50 -6.02
C PRO A 311 10.21 10.76 -7.37
N PHE A 312 9.91 9.46 -7.36
CA PHE A 312 9.88 8.61 -8.56
C PHE A 312 8.47 8.38 -9.12
N ILE A 313 7.47 9.15 -8.65
CA ILE A 313 6.10 8.98 -9.12
C ILE A 313 6.00 9.22 -10.63
N GLY A 314 5.25 8.37 -11.31
CA GLY A 314 5.10 8.42 -12.77
C GLY A 314 6.29 7.88 -13.57
N PHE A 315 7.43 7.60 -12.93
CA PHE A 315 8.56 6.92 -13.58
C PHE A 315 8.34 5.41 -13.61
N GLU A 316 8.23 4.84 -14.80
CA GLU A 316 8.09 3.40 -15.02
C GLU A 316 9.28 2.86 -15.82
N PRO A 317 10.25 2.18 -15.21
CA PRO A 317 11.40 1.63 -15.91
C PRO A 317 11.01 0.54 -16.90
N ASP A 318 11.76 0.42 -18.00
CA ASP A 318 11.66 -0.73 -18.91
C ASP A 318 12.29 -1.96 -18.24
N THR A 319 11.46 -2.95 -17.97
CA THR A 319 11.86 -4.19 -17.28
C THR A 319 12.29 -5.33 -18.20
N LYS A 320 12.49 -5.07 -19.49
CA LYS A 320 12.88 -6.11 -20.46
C LYS A 320 14.15 -6.87 -20.05
N ASN A 321 15.09 -6.15 -19.43
CA ASN A 321 16.38 -6.69 -19.02
C ASN A 321 16.39 -7.13 -17.54
N MET A 322 15.23 -7.13 -16.85
CA MET A 322 15.14 -7.52 -15.45
C MET A 322 15.48 -9.00 -15.22
N GLY A 323 15.21 -9.87 -16.21
CA GLY A 323 15.52 -11.30 -16.09
C GLY A 323 14.86 -11.94 -14.87
N ARG A 324 15.69 -12.55 -14.01
CA ARG A 324 15.27 -13.19 -12.76
C ARG A 324 15.43 -12.33 -11.52
N ILE A 325 15.94 -11.12 -11.64
CA ILE A 325 16.37 -10.25 -10.52
C ILE A 325 15.26 -10.09 -9.45
N SER A 326 14.01 -9.84 -9.87
CA SER A 326 12.90 -9.73 -8.91
C SER A 326 12.65 -11.05 -8.18
N THR A 327 12.67 -12.18 -8.91
CA THR A 327 12.51 -13.52 -8.31
C THR A 327 13.65 -13.85 -7.36
N ASP A 328 14.87 -13.47 -7.69
CA ASP A 328 16.04 -13.74 -6.85
C ASP A 328 16.04 -12.90 -5.56
N LEU A 329 15.50 -11.69 -5.63
CA LEU A 329 15.24 -10.88 -4.44
C LEU A 329 14.13 -11.50 -3.57
N ASP A 330 13.06 -12.02 -4.17
CA ASP A 330 11.99 -12.72 -3.47
C ASP A 330 12.51 -14.03 -2.84
N ASP A 331 13.40 -14.76 -3.54
CA ASP A 331 14.09 -15.95 -3.02
C ASP A 331 14.97 -15.60 -1.81
N PHE A 332 15.70 -14.48 -1.87
CA PHE A 332 16.48 -13.98 -0.73
C PHE A 332 15.58 -13.68 0.47
N MET A 333 14.50 -12.90 0.26
CA MET A 333 13.55 -12.58 1.33
C MET A 333 12.94 -13.84 1.94
N THR A 334 12.60 -14.83 1.10
CA THR A 334 12.10 -16.14 1.55
C THR A 334 13.16 -16.90 2.35
N GLY A 335 14.42 -16.81 1.94
CA GLY A 335 15.55 -17.48 2.60
C GLY A 335 15.82 -16.98 4.03
N LEU A 336 15.39 -15.75 4.37
CA LEU A 336 15.50 -15.19 5.73
C LEU A 336 14.61 -15.91 6.76
N HIS A 337 13.79 -16.84 6.32
CA HIS A 337 12.95 -17.65 7.19
C HIS A 337 13.71 -18.62 8.11
N GLY A 338 14.89 -18.97 7.85
CA GLY A 338 15.69 -19.87 8.69
C GLY A 338 17.15 -19.43 8.81
N ALA A 339 17.45 -18.23 8.33
CA ALA A 339 18.77 -17.66 8.30
C ALA A 339 18.73 -16.16 8.61
N THR A 340 19.87 -15.58 8.94
CA THR A 340 20.00 -14.13 9.10
C THR A 340 20.37 -13.46 7.77
N VAL A 341 20.18 -12.13 7.71
CA VAL A 341 20.66 -11.32 6.58
C VAL A 341 22.15 -11.54 6.34
N ASP A 342 22.96 -11.52 7.40
CA ASP A 342 24.43 -11.63 7.28
C ASP A 342 24.88 -13.02 6.81
N ASP A 343 24.09 -14.08 7.07
CA ASP A 343 24.40 -15.44 6.59
C ASP A 343 24.12 -15.61 5.08
N THR A 344 23.21 -14.82 4.52
CA THR A 344 22.67 -15.04 3.16
C THR A 344 23.03 -13.94 2.17
N LEU A 345 23.37 -12.74 2.65
CA LEU A 345 23.51 -11.52 1.83
C LEU A 345 24.56 -11.68 0.72
N ASP A 346 25.77 -12.15 1.05
CA ASP A 346 26.87 -12.26 0.06
C ASP A 346 26.48 -13.21 -1.10
N GLY A 347 25.85 -14.34 -0.76
CA GLY A 347 25.39 -15.29 -1.76
C GLY A 347 24.28 -14.72 -2.65
N ALA A 348 23.36 -13.95 -2.05
CA ALA A 348 22.29 -13.30 -2.78
C ALA A 348 22.81 -12.18 -3.71
N VAL A 349 23.75 -11.37 -3.26
CA VAL A 349 24.40 -10.33 -4.10
C VAL A 349 25.12 -10.98 -5.28
N GLN A 350 25.86 -12.06 -5.07
CA GLN A 350 26.54 -12.79 -6.14
C GLN A 350 25.54 -13.35 -7.15
N LYS A 351 24.41 -13.89 -6.70
CA LYS A 351 23.35 -14.41 -7.56
C LYS A 351 22.74 -13.30 -8.40
N LEU A 352 22.35 -12.17 -7.80
CA LEU A 352 21.82 -11.01 -8.54
C LEU A 352 22.80 -10.50 -9.59
N THR A 353 24.09 -10.41 -9.26
CA THR A 353 25.14 -9.99 -10.20
C THR A 353 25.25 -10.97 -11.37
N ALA A 354 25.25 -12.29 -11.09
CA ALA A 354 25.30 -13.32 -12.13
C ALA A 354 24.09 -13.30 -13.05
N ASP A 355 22.90 -12.94 -12.54
CA ASP A 355 21.66 -12.84 -13.28
C ASP A 355 21.44 -11.46 -13.95
N GLY A 356 22.48 -10.59 -13.95
CA GLY A 356 22.57 -9.40 -14.77
C GLY A 356 22.16 -8.09 -14.08
N MET A 357 22.17 -8.03 -12.74
CA MET A 357 21.81 -6.84 -11.96
C MET A 357 22.54 -5.57 -12.45
N ASP A 358 23.84 -5.64 -12.70
CA ASP A 358 24.63 -4.45 -13.06
C ASP A 358 24.15 -3.83 -14.37
N SER A 359 23.92 -4.64 -15.40
CA SER A 359 23.45 -4.18 -16.70
C SER A 359 22.01 -3.67 -16.67
N TYR A 360 21.16 -4.31 -15.87
CA TYR A 360 19.78 -3.86 -15.66
C TYR A 360 19.75 -2.53 -14.92
N LEU A 361 20.52 -2.41 -13.85
CA LEU A 361 20.64 -1.19 -13.06
C LEU A 361 21.16 -0.01 -13.88
N GLU A 362 22.20 -0.22 -14.70
CA GLU A 362 22.73 0.81 -15.60
C GLU A 362 21.66 1.29 -16.60
N SER A 363 20.90 0.35 -17.17
CA SER A 363 19.79 0.67 -18.07
C SER A 363 18.72 1.52 -17.39
N VAL A 364 18.30 1.15 -16.19
CA VAL A 364 17.26 1.91 -15.47
C VAL A 364 17.75 3.26 -14.98
N ARG A 365 19.01 3.36 -14.56
CA ARG A 365 19.64 4.66 -14.24
C ARG A 365 19.66 5.61 -15.43
N SER A 366 20.00 5.11 -16.62
CA SER A 366 19.96 5.92 -17.83
C SER A 366 18.55 6.43 -18.14
N GLN A 367 17.53 5.56 -18.02
CA GLN A 367 16.12 5.95 -18.19
C GLN A 367 15.67 6.98 -17.15
N TRP A 368 16.13 6.86 -15.91
CA TRP A 368 15.82 7.83 -14.87
C TRP A 368 16.44 9.21 -15.15
N GLU A 369 17.70 9.26 -15.60
CA GLU A 369 18.34 10.51 -15.98
C GLU A 369 17.63 11.18 -17.18
N GLU A 370 17.14 10.39 -18.13
CA GLU A 370 16.33 10.89 -19.24
C GLU A 370 14.96 11.40 -18.79
N TYR A 371 14.29 10.68 -17.89
CA TYR A 371 12.98 11.07 -17.34
C TYR A 371 13.01 12.40 -16.58
N LYS A 372 14.10 12.71 -15.88
CA LYS A 372 14.27 13.96 -15.11
C LYS A 372 14.40 15.20 -16.00
N GLN A 373 14.77 15.05 -17.26
CA GLN A 373 14.89 16.17 -18.22
C GLN A 373 13.51 16.60 -18.74
#